data_ca306ee1f1389529cf2e1c7ff4f03de9
#
_entry.id   ca306ee1f1389529cf2e1c7ff4f03de9
#
_cell.length_a   1.000
_cell.length_b   1.000
_cell.length_c   1.000
_cell.angle_alpha   90.00
_cell.angle_beta   90.00
_cell.angle_gamma   90.00
#
_symmetry.space_group_name_H-M   'P 1'
#
loop_
_entity.id
_entity.type
_entity.pdbx_description
1 polymer ?
#
loop_
_entity_poly.entity_id
_entity_poly.type
_entity_poly.pdbx_seq_one_letter_code
_entity_poly.pdbx_strand_id
1 'polypeptide(L)'
;MIASPYPPRLLIVEPNERALGVMAKRFAEAGYRVVACDRPTSAIAELHRQPTDLVVAELRMPGLSGIELVRMVRDDSVLKETPVVLITGRSDASGAIDGFGAGADDVVAKPFDFSVLIARVANRLARARSFRELREDNAALDARVITRAIELGETRAALQASEAELLRLQKMVGRA
;
A
#
# COMPACT_ATOMS: atom_id res chain seq x y z
N MET A 1 -17.90 5.06 -1.54
CA MET A 1 -16.67 4.45 -0.97
C MET A 1 -16.88 4.17 0.50
N ILE A 2 -16.82 2.92 0.93
CA ILE A 2 -17.05 2.55 2.34
C ILE A 2 -15.67 2.52 2.99
N ALA A 3 -15.36 3.52 3.83
CA ALA A 3 -14.18 3.47 4.68
C ALA A 3 -14.21 2.14 5.46
N SER A 4 -13.06 1.49 5.60
CA SER A 4 -12.99 0.24 6.38
C SER A 4 -13.69 0.45 7.72
N PRO A 5 -14.67 -0.39 8.10
CA PRO A 5 -15.39 -0.24 9.35
C PRO A 5 -14.49 -0.48 10.58
N TYR A 6 -13.27 -0.92 10.37
CA TYR A 6 -12.31 -1.23 11.42
C TYR A 6 -11.22 -0.15 11.52
N PRO A 7 -10.76 0.16 12.74
CA PRO A 7 -9.65 1.06 12.95
C PRO A 7 -8.39 0.53 12.24
N PRO A 8 -7.55 1.45 11.70
CA PRO A 8 -6.32 1.05 11.01
C PRO A 8 -5.41 0.24 11.92
N ARG A 9 -4.78 -0.80 11.36
CA ARG A 9 -3.86 -1.68 12.08
C ARG A 9 -2.44 -1.17 11.92
N LEU A 10 -1.83 -0.78 13.03
CA LEU A 10 -0.43 -0.37 13.12
C LEU A 10 0.43 -1.48 13.70
N LEU A 11 1.56 -1.73 13.08
CA LEU A 11 2.63 -2.55 13.63
C LEU A 11 3.73 -1.64 14.18
N ILE A 12 4.06 -1.77 15.45
CA ILE A 12 5.12 -1.00 16.11
C ILE A 12 6.28 -1.93 16.44
N VAL A 13 7.49 -1.56 16.03
CA VAL A 13 8.71 -2.34 16.29
C VAL A 13 9.70 -1.48 17.06
N GLU A 14 9.87 -1.79 18.35
CA GLU A 14 10.76 -1.05 19.26
C GLU A 14 11.33 -2.02 20.29
N PRO A 15 12.66 -2.25 20.31
CA PRO A 15 13.29 -3.18 21.24
C PRO A 15 13.21 -2.77 22.71
N ASN A 16 13.04 -1.49 22.98
CA ASN A 16 12.88 -1.03 24.35
C ASN A 16 11.43 -1.21 24.80
N GLU A 17 11.18 -2.16 25.69
CA GLU A 17 9.84 -2.52 26.19
C GLU A 17 9.05 -1.33 26.75
N ARG A 18 9.72 -0.41 27.46
CA ARG A 18 9.06 0.78 28.02
C ARG A 18 8.62 1.73 26.92
N ALA A 19 9.49 1.98 25.94
CA ALA A 19 9.16 2.82 24.79
C ALA A 19 8.05 2.18 23.95
N LEU A 20 8.15 0.88 23.70
CA LEU A 20 7.14 0.09 22.99
C LEU A 20 5.77 0.19 23.68
N GLY A 21 5.71 -0.01 24.99
CA GLY A 21 4.48 0.10 25.77
C GLY A 21 3.85 1.50 25.72
N VAL A 22 4.69 2.55 25.83
CA VAL A 22 4.21 3.94 25.72
C VAL A 22 3.67 4.21 24.32
N MET A 23 4.38 3.83 23.29
CA MET A 23 3.94 4.03 21.89
C MET A 23 2.64 3.27 21.61
N ALA A 24 2.57 2.00 22.00
CA ALA A 24 1.38 1.18 21.82
C ALA A 24 0.15 1.80 22.52
N LYS A 25 0.30 2.26 23.75
CA LYS A 25 -0.76 2.94 24.48
C LYS A 25 -1.22 4.21 23.78
N ARG A 26 -0.29 5.09 23.37
CA ARG A 26 -0.60 6.37 22.72
C ARG A 26 -1.32 6.19 21.38
N PHE A 27 -0.90 5.24 20.59
CA PHE A 27 -1.59 4.94 19.34
C PHE A 27 -2.95 4.27 19.54
N ALA A 28 -3.09 3.40 20.54
CA ALA A 28 -4.39 2.82 20.89
C ALA A 28 -5.39 3.90 21.38
N GLU A 29 -4.93 4.84 22.23
CA GLU A 29 -5.73 6.01 22.66
C GLU A 29 -6.14 6.91 21.48
N ALA A 30 -5.32 6.97 20.42
CA ALA A 30 -5.64 7.68 19.18
C ALA A 30 -6.55 6.90 18.21
N GLY A 31 -7.05 5.73 18.63
CA GLY A 31 -8.03 4.95 17.87
C GLY A 31 -7.43 3.97 16.87
N TYR A 32 -6.14 3.63 16.98
CA TYR A 32 -5.51 2.62 16.14
C TYR A 32 -5.55 1.23 16.79
N ARG A 33 -5.64 0.20 15.97
CA ARG A 33 -5.42 -1.18 16.40
C ARG A 33 -3.92 -1.49 16.33
N VAL A 34 -3.29 -1.65 17.49
CA VAL A 34 -1.84 -1.76 17.61
C VAL A 34 -1.40 -3.20 17.79
N VAL A 35 -0.38 -3.59 17.04
CA VAL A 35 0.43 -4.79 17.26
C VAL A 35 1.83 -4.34 17.62
N ALA A 36 2.32 -4.77 18.78
CA ALA A 36 3.61 -4.38 19.33
C ALA A 36 4.60 -5.55 19.21
N CYS A 37 5.75 -5.30 18.62
CA CYS A 37 6.85 -6.24 18.45
C CYS A 37 8.13 -5.67 19.05
N ASP A 38 8.79 -6.45 19.88
CA ASP A 38 10.08 -6.12 20.47
C ASP A 38 11.27 -6.44 19.54
N ARG A 39 11.00 -7.21 18.47
CA ARG A 39 12.01 -7.69 17.50
C ARG A 39 11.54 -7.57 16.05
N PRO A 40 12.45 -7.22 15.14
CA PRO A 40 12.14 -7.14 13.72
C PRO A 40 11.68 -8.48 13.09
N THR A 41 12.22 -9.60 13.57
CA THR A 41 11.83 -10.94 13.09
C THR A 41 10.37 -11.27 13.40
N SER A 42 9.90 -10.88 14.61
CA SER A 42 8.49 -11.01 14.98
C SER A 42 7.60 -10.11 14.14
N ALA A 43 8.10 -8.91 13.81
CA ALA A 43 7.39 -7.95 12.96
C ALA A 43 7.16 -8.50 11.53
N ILE A 44 8.18 -9.11 10.93
CA ILE A 44 8.08 -9.73 9.60
C ILE A 44 7.05 -10.86 9.59
N ALA A 45 7.12 -11.75 10.59
CA ALA A 45 6.15 -12.84 10.73
C ALA A 45 4.72 -12.30 10.85
N GLU A 46 4.54 -11.21 11.59
CA GLU A 46 3.25 -10.57 11.79
C GLU A 46 2.71 -9.87 10.54
N LEU A 47 3.60 -9.26 9.74
CA LEU A 47 3.27 -8.64 8.46
C LEU A 47 2.71 -9.66 7.46
N HIS A 48 3.28 -10.86 7.42
CA HIS A 48 2.78 -11.94 6.56
C HIS A 48 1.51 -12.60 7.12
N ARG A 49 1.32 -12.57 8.44
CA ARG A 49 0.15 -13.21 9.08
C ARG A 49 -1.15 -12.43 8.86
N GLN A 50 -1.10 -11.11 8.90
CA GLN A 50 -2.28 -10.25 8.76
C GLN A 50 -1.96 -8.93 8.08
N PRO A 51 -2.86 -8.42 7.23
CA PRO A 51 -2.70 -7.10 6.61
C PRO A 51 -2.44 -6.01 7.65
N THR A 52 -1.43 -5.20 7.38
CA THR A 52 -1.02 -4.07 8.22
C THR A 52 -1.13 -2.79 7.41
N ASP A 53 -1.74 -1.77 8.00
CA ASP A 53 -1.96 -0.50 7.29
C ASP A 53 -0.74 0.41 7.32
N LEU A 54 0.11 0.32 8.39
CA LEU A 54 1.36 1.06 8.49
C LEU A 54 2.28 0.42 9.54
N VAL A 55 3.58 0.51 9.30
CA VAL A 55 4.64 0.11 10.25
C VAL A 55 5.30 1.35 10.83
N VAL A 56 5.49 1.37 12.15
CA VAL A 56 6.36 2.32 12.85
C VAL A 56 7.51 1.53 13.46
N ALA A 57 8.75 1.78 13.08
CA ALA A 57 9.88 1.00 13.55
C ALA A 57 11.04 1.87 14.01
N GLU A 58 11.70 1.45 15.08
CA GLU A 58 12.99 2.01 15.49
C GLU A 58 14.03 1.73 14.39
N LEU A 59 14.83 2.74 14.05
CA LEU A 59 15.85 2.62 13.02
C LEU A 59 17.01 1.72 13.46
N ARG A 60 17.47 1.89 14.71
CA ARG A 60 18.59 1.13 15.24
C ARG A 60 18.10 0.04 16.19
N MET A 61 18.06 -1.18 15.70
CA MET A 61 17.64 -2.36 16.46
C MET A 61 18.73 -3.44 16.47
N PRO A 62 18.81 -4.24 17.53
CA PRO A 62 19.73 -5.37 17.57
C PRO A 62 19.40 -6.43 16.50
N GLY A 63 20.41 -6.95 15.85
CA GLY A 63 20.29 -8.00 14.85
C GLY A 63 19.90 -7.45 13.48
N LEU A 64 18.66 -7.08 13.27
CA LEU A 64 18.13 -6.52 12.01
C LEU A 64 17.68 -5.08 12.24
N SER A 65 18.26 -4.14 11.51
CA SER A 65 17.94 -2.71 11.62
C SER A 65 16.59 -2.36 11.01
N GLY A 66 16.06 -1.18 11.36
CA GLY A 66 14.86 -0.64 10.70
C GLY A 66 15.06 -0.41 9.20
N ILE A 67 16.27 -0.08 8.77
CA ILE A 67 16.62 0.07 7.35
C ILE A 67 16.49 -1.26 6.60
N GLU A 68 17.01 -2.34 7.18
CA GLU A 68 16.87 -3.68 6.60
C GLU A 68 15.41 -4.14 6.60
N LEU A 69 14.65 -3.84 7.65
CA LEU A 69 13.20 -4.09 7.69
C LEU A 69 12.48 -3.36 6.54
N VAL A 70 12.80 -2.09 6.29
CA VAL A 70 12.23 -1.33 5.16
C VAL A 70 12.55 -2.01 3.85
N ARG A 71 13.82 -2.39 3.60
CA ARG A 71 14.21 -3.09 2.37
C ARG A 71 13.43 -4.39 2.18
N MET A 72 13.31 -5.20 3.22
CA MET A 72 12.52 -6.43 3.17
C MET A 72 11.05 -6.16 2.83
N VAL A 73 10.46 -5.12 3.39
CA VAL A 73 9.08 -4.71 3.05
C VAL A 73 8.98 -4.26 1.59
N ARG A 74 9.96 -3.53 1.06
CA ARG A 74 9.96 -3.03 -0.33
C ARG A 74 10.23 -4.13 -1.37
N ASP A 75 11.04 -5.12 -1.02
CA ASP A 75 11.36 -6.25 -1.90
C ASP A 75 10.23 -7.29 -1.95
N ASP A 76 9.34 -7.29 -0.97
CA ASP A 76 8.20 -8.21 -0.91
C ASP A 76 7.04 -7.71 -1.79
N SER A 77 6.56 -8.57 -2.70
CA SER A 77 5.50 -8.22 -3.66
C SER A 77 4.16 -7.87 -3.02
N VAL A 78 3.88 -8.39 -1.83
CA VAL A 78 2.63 -8.16 -1.07
C VAL A 78 2.75 -6.95 -0.15
N LEU A 79 3.91 -6.79 0.49
CA LEU A 79 4.14 -5.79 1.54
C LEU A 79 4.65 -4.44 1.00
N LYS A 80 5.20 -4.39 -0.21
CA LYS A 80 5.92 -3.22 -0.77
C LYS A 80 5.16 -1.88 -0.71
N GLU A 81 3.85 -1.93 -0.70
CA GLU A 81 2.97 -0.76 -0.62
C GLU A 81 2.62 -0.37 0.83
N THR A 82 3.05 -1.16 1.83
CA THR A 82 2.80 -0.86 3.23
C THR A 82 3.68 0.32 3.65
N PRO A 83 3.10 1.45 4.11
CA PRO A 83 3.90 2.58 4.54
C PRO A 83 4.71 2.25 5.79
N VAL A 84 5.97 2.72 5.80
CA VAL A 84 6.89 2.54 6.92
C VAL A 84 7.39 3.89 7.41
N VAL A 85 7.19 4.17 8.69
CA VAL A 85 7.74 5.33 9.40
C VAL A 85 8.87 4.85 10.29
N LEU A 86 10.08 5.35 10.08
CA LEU A 86 11.22 5.05 10.94
C LEU A 86 11.35 6.09 12.06
N ILE A 87 11.74 5.61 13.23
CA ILE A 87 12.10 6.46 14.36
C ILE A 87 13.61 6.37 14.54
N THR A 88 14.28 7.51 14.64
CA THR A 88 15.74 7.58 14.80
C THR A 88 16.14 8.35 16.05
N GLY A 89 17.39 8.15 16.49
CA GLY A 89 17.96 8.88 17.62
C GLY A 89 18.21 10.35 17.30
N ARG A 90 18.47 11.12 18.35
CA ARG A 90 18.85 12.53 18.23
C ARG A 90 20.10 12.66 17.36
N SER A 91 20.07 13.60 16.41
CA SER A 91 21.22 13.94 15.54
C SER A 91 21.71 12.82 14.61
N ASP A 92 20.91 11.81 14.33
CA ASP A 92 21.22 10.74 13.38
C ASP A 92 20.77 11.12 11.95
N ALA A 93 21.34 12.19 11.42
CA ALA A 93 21.01 12.67 10.08
C ALA A 93 21.38 11.64 9.00
N SER A 94 22.51 10.94 9.15
CA SER A 94 22.91 9.88 8.20
C SER A 94 21.90 8.73 8.21
N GLY A 95 21.47 8.26 9.40
CA GLY A 95 20.46 7.23 9.49
C GLY A 95 19.12 7.64 8.90
N ALA A 96 18.74 8.91 9.01
CA ALA A 96 17.54 9.43 8.34
C ALA A 96 17.66 9.38 6.80
N ILE A 97 18.82 9.81 6.24
CA ILE A 97 19.10 9.75 4.80
C ILE A 97 19.07 8.29 4.32
N ASP A 98 19.74 7.40 5.03
CA ASP A 98 19.76 5.97 4.70
C ASP A 98 18.37 5.33 4.78
N GLY A 99 17.56 5.74 5.76
CA GLY A 99 16.17 5.31 5.91
C GLY A 99 15.31 5.70 4.71
N PHE A 100 15.39 6.96 4.27
CA PHE A 100 14.71 7.40 3.04
C PHE A 100 15.26 6.69 1.80
N GLY A 101 16.59 6.51 1.71
CA GLY A 101 17.22 5.76 0.63
C GLY A 101 16.81 4.30 0.54
N ALA A 102 16.46 3.69 1.67
CA ALA A 102 15.89 2.35 1.73
C ALA A 102 14.40 2.28 1.32
N GLY A 103 13.72 3.42 1.22
CA GLY A 103 12.31 3.52 0.85
C GLY A 103 11.35 3.72 2.03
N ALA A 104 11.82 4.23 3.17
CA ALA A 104 10.92 4.67 4.24
C ALA A 104 10.05 5.85 3.78
N ASP A 105 8.79 5.85 4.17
CA ASP A 105 7.85 6.92 3.83
C ASP A 105 8.04 8.16 4.68
N ASP A 106 8.52 7.99 5.91
CA ASP A 106 8.88 9.08 6.81
C ASP A 106 9.96 8.64 7.80
N VAL A 107 10.71 9.63 8.33
CA VAL A 107 11.68 9.43 9.41
C VAL A 107 11.48 10.49 10.47
N VAL A 108 11.33 10.08 11.72
CA VAL A 108 11.06 10.96 12.86
C VAL A 108 12.17 10.82 13.90
N ALA A 109 12.86 11.92 14.20
CA ALA A 109 13.93 11.92 15.19
C ALA A 109 13.40 12.06 16.62
N LYS A 110 13.97 11.31 17.57
CA LYS A 110 13.78 11.51 19.01
C LYS A 110 14.58 12.74 19.49
N PRO A 111 14.07 13.55 20.43
CA PRO A 111 12.75 13.47 21.04
C PRO A 111 11.66 14.04 20.10
N PHE A 112 10.49 13.43 20.12
CA PHE A 112 9.33 13.88 19.37
C PHE A 112 8.12 14.07 20.29
N ASP A 113 7.20 14.91 19.86
CA ASP A 113 5.86 15.00 20.44
C ASP A 113 4.97 13.88 19.84
N PHE A 114 4.24 13.16 20.69
CA PHE A 114 3.36 12.09 20.24
C PHE A 114 2.22 12.57 19.34
N SER A 115 1.70 13.78 19.59
CA SER A 115 0.65 14.34 18.74
C SER A 115 1.16 14.60 17.31
N VAL A 116 2.42 15.02 17.17
CA VAL A 116 3.08 15.21 15.88
C VAL A 116 3.32 13.86 15.20
N LEU A 117 3.81 12.85 15.93
CA LEU A 117 4.01 11.51 15.37
C LEU A 117 2.69 10.89 14.88
N ILE A 118 1.62 11.01 15.68
CA ILE A 118 0.27 10.52 15.31
C ILE A 118 -0.24 11.25 14.06
N ALA A 119 -0.08 12.56 13.97
CA ALA A 119 -0.47 13.32 12.78
C ALA A 119 0.30 12.90 11.52
N ARG A 120 1.60 12.62 11.64
CA ARG A 120 2.42 12.08 10.53
C ARG A 120 1.94 10.71 10.09
N VAL A 121 1.69 9.79 11.03
CA VAL A 121 1.13 8.46 10.75
C VAL A 121 -0.23 8.58 10.05
N ALA A 122 -1.13 9.42 10.55
CA ALA A 122 -2.43 9.67 9.92
C ALA A 122 -2.29 10.16 8.47
N ASN A 123 -1.36 11.08 8.22
CA ASN A 123 -1.08 11.60 6.87
C ASN A 123 -0.55 10.50 5.94
N ARG A 124 0.37 9.64 6.41
CA ARG A 124 0.88 8.52 5.60
C ARG A 124 -0.21 7.49 5.28
N LEU A 125 -1.05 7.18 6.26
CA LEU A 125 -2.20 6.30 6.05
C LEU A 125 -3.19 6.87 5.01
N ALA A 126 -3.51 8.16 5.09
CA ALA A 126 -4.39 8.81 4.13
C ALA A 126 -3.82 8.73 2.70
N ARG A 127 -2.53 9.04 2.53
CA ARG A 127 -1.86 8.94 1.23
C ARG A 127 -1.84 7.52 0.67
N ALA A 128 -1.53 6.53 1.50
CA ALA A 128 -1.51 5.13 1.09
C ALA A 128 -2.91 4.63 0.67
N ARG A 129 -3.97 5.10 1.34
CA ARG A 129 -5.35 4.81 0.94
C ARG A 129 -5.70 5.40 -0.41
N SER A 130 -5.45 6.71 -0.60
CA SER A 130 -5.72 7.38 -1.88
C SER A 130 -4.95 6.74 -3.03
N PHE A 131 -3.72 6.29 -2.80
CA PHE A 131 -2.93 5.61 -3.81
C PHE A 131 -3.52 4.24 -4.18
N ARG A 132 -3.97 3.45 -3.19
CA ARG A 132 -4.66 2.18 -3.44
C ARG A 132 -5.96 2.37 -4.22
N GLU A 133 -6.79 3.34 -3.82
CA GLU A 133 -8.03 3.68 -4.53
C GLU A 133 -7.78 4.04 -5.99
N LEU A 134 -6.81 4.91 -6.25
CA LEU A 134 -6.42 5.27 -7.63
C LEU A 134 -5.97 4.07 -8.46
N ARG A 135 -5.23 3.13 -7.86
CA ARG A 135 -4.82 1.90 -8.57
C ARG A 135 -5.97 0.97 -8.86
N GLU A 136 -6.90 0.81 -7.92
CA GLU A 136 -8.10 0.01 -8.10
C GLU A 136 -8.99 0.61 -9.21
N ASP A 137 -9.19 1.93 -9.20
CA ASP A 137 -9.94 2.64 -10.23
C ASP A 137 -9.29 2.50 -11.62
N ASN A 138 -7.96 2.64 -11.71
CA ASN A 138 -7.22 2.43 -12.96
C ASN A 138 -7.36 0.98 -13.46
N ALA A 139 -7.19 -0.01 -12.59
CA ALA A 139 -7.35 -1.42 -12.99
C ALA A 139 -8.78 -1.72 -13.48
N ALA A 140 -9.79 -1.13 -12.83
CA ALA A 140 -11.18 -1.25 -13.26
C ALA A 140 -11.42 -0.58 -14.62
N LEU A 141 -10.81 0.58 -14.89
CA LEU A 141 -10.88 1.26 -16.17
C LEU A 141 -10.22 0.43 -17.27
N ASP A 142 -9.03 -0.11 -17.03
CA ASP A 142 -8.33 -0.97 -17.99
C ASP A 142 -9.15 -2.21 -18.34
N ALA A 143 -9.75 -2.87 -17.36
CA ALA A 143 -10.65 -4.01 -17.59
C ALA A 143 -11.84 -3.63 -18.48
N ARG A 144 -12.44 -2.45 -18.24
CA ARG A 144 -13.56 -1.94 -19.05
C ARG A 144 -13.14 -1.63 -20.50
N VAL A 145 -11.94 -1.07 -20.70
CA VAL A 145 -11.39 -0.81 -22.03
C VAL A 145 -11.23 -2.13 -22.81
N ILE A 146 -10.67 -3.16 -22.17
CA ILE A 146 -10.49 -4.48 -22.79
C ILE A 146 -11.84 -5.08 -23.18
N THR A 147 -12.83 -5.06 -22.27
CA THR A 147 -14.19 -5.57 -22.56
C THR A 147 -14.81 -4.83 -23.74
N ARG A 148 -14.74 -3.51 -23.79
CA ARG A 148 -15.26 -2.70 -24.88
C ARG A 148 -14.57 -2.96 -26.21
N ALA A 149 -13.26 -3.20 -26.20
CA ALA A 149 -12.51 -3.54 -27.41
C ALA A 149 -12.96 -4.89 -28.00
N ILE A 150 -13.24 -5.88 -27.16
CA ILE A 150 -13.77 -7.19 -27.58
C ILE A 150 -15.17 -7.02 -28.16
N GLU A 151 -16.09 -6.37 -27.45
CA GLU A 151 -17.47 -6.11 -27.92
C GLU A 151 -17.48 -5.39 -29.28
N LEU A 152 -16.61 -4.39 -29.47
CA LEU A 152 -16.47 -3.65 -30.70
C LEU A 152 -15.96 -4.55 -31.83
N GLY A 153 -15.01 -5.43 -31.56
CA GLY A 153 -14.48 -6.40 -32.49
C GLY A 153 -15.59 -7.36 -33.00
N GLU A 154 -16.36 -7.91 -32.06
CA GLU A 154 -17.49 -8.80 -32.37
C GLU A 154 -18.57 -8.09 -33.20
N THR A 155 -18.94 -6.88 -32.83
CA THR A 155 -19.92 -6.07 -33.53
C THR A 155 -19.48 -5.75 -34.97
N ARG A 156 -18.18 -5.41 -35.15
CA ARG A 156 -17.60 -5.19 -36.49
C ARG A 156 -17.63 -6.45 -37.34
N ALA A 157 -17.28 -7.59 -36.79
CA ALA A 157 -17.31 -8.85 -37.51
C ALA A 157 -18.74 -9.22 -37.96
N ALA A 158 -19.72 -9.04 -37.05
CA ALA A 158 -21.14 -9.26 -37.37
C ALA A 158 -21.65 -8.32 -38.47
N LEU A 159 -21.26 -7.03 -38.40
CA LEU A 159 -21.60 -6.06 -39.43
C LEU A 159 -21.02 -6.45 -40.80
N GLN A 160 -19.75 -6.80 -40.87
CA GLN A 160 -19.10 -7.24 -42.11
C GLN A 160 -19.76 -8.50 -42.71
N ALA A 161 -20.13 -9.46 -41.86
CA ALA A 161 -20.86 -10.64 -42.32
C ALA A 161 -22.23 -10.28 -42.94
N SER A 162 -22.99 -9.38 -42.27
CA SER A 162 -24.28 -8.91 -42.74
C SER A 162 -24.16 -8.13 -44.09
N GLU A 163 -23.16 -7.26 -44.20
CA GLU A 163 -22.89 -6.53 -45.45
C GLU A 163 -22.55 -7.48 -46.62
N ALA A 164 -21.71 -8.50 -46.35
CA ALA A 164 -21.36 -9.51 -47.34
C ALA A 164 -22.59 -10.32 -47.82
N GLU A 165 -23.48 -10.65 -46.90
CA GLU A 165 -24.74 -11.35 -47.19
C GLU A 165 -25.67 -10.49 -48.06
N LEU A 166 -25.86 -9.22 -47.69
CA LEU A 166 -26.64 -8.25 -48.48
C LEU A 166 -26.09 -8.12 -49.91
N LEU A 167 -24.78 -8.04 -50.06
CA LEU A 167 -24.15 -7.93 -51.39
C LEU A 167 -24.38 -9.20 -52.25
N ARG A 168 -24.37 -10.38 -51.62
CA ARG A 168 -24.71 -11.66 -52.26
C ARG A 168 -26.17 -11.66 -52.76
N LEU A 169 -27.11 -11.26 -51.92
CA LEU A 169 -28.54 -11.22 -52.25
C LEU A 169 -28.82 -10.23 -53.39
N GLN A 170 -28.21 -9.05 -53.35
CA GLN A 170 -28.33 -8.06 -54.42
C GLN A 170 -27.84 -8.58 -55.78
N LYS A 171 -26.70 -9.32 -55.79
CA LYS A 171 -26.19 -9.95 -57.04
C LYS A 171 -27.08 -11.07 -57.56
N MET A 172 -27.82 -11.76 -56.71
CA MET A 172 -28.79 -12.79 -57.13
C MET A 172 -30.04 -12.17 -57.73
N VAL A 173 -30.59 -11.11 -57.18
CA VAL A 173 -31.78 -10.41 -57.67
C VAL A 173 -31.49 -9.66 -58.96
N GLY A 174 -30.31 -9.07 -59.15
CA GLY A 174 -29.93 -8.36 -60.36
C GLY A 174 -29.57 -9.26 -61.56
N ARG A 175 -29.64 -10.60 -61.40
CA ARG A 175 -29.41 -11.59 -62.48
C ARG A 175 -30.69 -12.30 -62.94
N ALA A 176 -31.81 -11.98 -62.34
CA ALA A 176 -33.14 -12.45 -62.77
C ALA A 176 -33.81 -11.38 -63.62
#